data_b6ee43afc1f0d5dab955f5aa59544f38
#
_entry.id   b6ee43afc1f0d5dab955f5aa59544f38
#
_cell.length_a   1.000
_cell.length_b   1.000
_cell.length_c   1.000
_cell.angle_alpha   90.00
_cell.angle_beta   90.00
_cell.angle_gamma   90.00
#
_symmetry.space_group_name_H-M   'P 1'
#
loop_
_entity.id
_entity.type
_entity.pdbx_description
1 polymer ?
#
loop_
_entity_poly.entity_id
_entity_poly.type
_entity_poly.pdbx_seq_one_letter_code
_entity_poly.pdbx_strand_id
1 'polypeptide(L)'
;MKKYYLIYIVIFIQGLIANNHSCIVNDQRVDRQEYIEPETLQSEHFIIHFTTADNDFQNINGELYSLQSNFSFAQSILDLMEIAYTEYAQDGWELPPPDCDESIEDINSQYHCNNFGGNALYDIYISNDGVGMVVPETPYQVEPYTGGYTSFMKMSTMLNQYNSLPDWAHHVVAHELHHSIQLRYGYSVSGNFGNYMYNGWLFEQTATYMENVIFPNSIHLRTMLANCDVVTPLTYPEYGIDYPAEIYPYRSALWQKFLVESQGDSSIVRTIWEGYGEEYATGNPVSLFPIYDNAIQYVSNNEYNLNDAYKDYAIWRYFTGDRSINNEYFNEGSSYCESTTYIMEDSLEDISISSNGGVSYIQLPLNNISLQFSTSNTDDIKVSYLNENSSNNVYIEDLEIDNENEIFSFDAIDVSSHSLLVYSSFNAAGENLNFNISLLDYILGDANFDQVLNVLDVVIIVNFALHIDSPTDLEFEICDLNFDGFINVLDVVQLLNEILG
;
A
#
# COMPACT_ATOMS: atom_id res chain seq x y z
N MET A 1 22.20 25.83 -2.77
CA MET A 1 21.31 26.15 -3.89
C MET A 1 20.73 24.93 -4.61
N LYS A 2 21.40 23.78 -4.70
CA LYS A 2 20.84 22.57 -5.35
C LYS A 2 19.72 21.86 -4.57
N LYS A 3 19.66 21.97 -3.23
CA LYS A 3 18.63 21.34 -2.39
C LYS A 3 17.23 21.96 -2.55
N TYR A 4 17.15 23.26 -2.85
CA TYR A 4 15.85 23.95 -3.00
C TYR A 4 15.16 23.67 -4.34
N TYR A 5 15.90 23.37 -5.40
CA TYR A 5 15.31 23.05 -6.71
C TYR A 5 14.62 21.68 -6.73
N LEU A 6 15.16 20.69 -6.03
CA LEU A 6 14.54 19.36 -5.96
C LEU A 6 13.18 19.39 -5.21
N ILE A 7 13.12 20.18 -4.11
CA ILE A 7 11.88 20.38 -3.33
C ILE A 7 10.82 21.11 -4.16
N TYR A 8 11.21 22.10 -4.96
CA TYR A 8 10.25 22.80 -5.83
C TYR A 8 9.72 21.95 -6.97
N ILE A 9 10.52 21.06 -7.55
CA ILE A 9 10.07 20.14 -8.61
C ILE A 9 9.09 19.10 -8.04
N VAL A 10 9.35 18.53 -6.88
CA VAL A 10 8.44 17.57 -6.22
C VAL A 10 7.13 18.28 -5.82
N ILE A 11 7.18 19.50 -5.28
CA ILE A 11 5.99 20.28 -4.94
C ILE A 11 5.20 20.71 -6.19
N PHE A 12 5.89 20.99 -7.31
CA PHE A 12 5.22 21.39 -8.55
C PHE A 12 4.54 20.19 -9.26
N ILE A 13 5.16 19.03 -9.21
CA ILE A 13 4.55 17.77 -9.66
C ILE A 13 3.35 17.42 -8.77
N GLN A 14 3.46 17.55 -7.44
CA GLN A 14 2.34 17.35 -6.52
C GLN A 14 1.20 18.34 -6.77
N GLY A 15 1.47 19.56 -7.17
CA GLY A 15 0.45 20.58 -7.48
C GLY A 15 -0.28 20.34 -8.81
N LEU A 16 0.34 19.67 -9.76
CA LEU A 16 -0.27 19.31 -11.06
C LEU A 16 -1.04 17.99 -10.98
N ILE A 17 -0.59 17.04 -10.15
CA ILE A 17 -1.26 15.75 -9.92
C ILE A 17 -2.47 15.92 -8.99
N ALA A 18 -2.50 16.93 -8.12
CA ALA A 18 -3.55 17.13 -7.11
C ALA A 18 -4.96 17.38 -7.64
N ASN A 19 -5.16 17.54 -8.94
CA ASN A 19 -6.48 17.72 -9.54
C ASN A 19 -7.02 16.52 -10.33
N ASN A 20 -6.21 15.49 -10.59
CA ASN A 20 -6.66 14.24 -11.20
C ASN A 20 -5.95 13.06 -10.52
N HIS A 21 -6.65 12.36 -9.67
CA HIS A 21 -6.14 11.28 -8.82
C HIS A 21 -5.88 9.95 -9.55
N SER A 22 -5.77 9.94 -10.85
CA SER A 22 -5.42 8.75 -11.64
C SER A 22 -4.78 9.15 -12.96
N CYS A 23 -3.69 8.49 -13.31
CA CYS A 23 -3.05 8.61 -14.62
C CYS A 23 -3.87 7.94 -15.72
N ILE A 24 -4.89 7.15 -15.38
CA ILE A 24 -5.85 6.61 -16.34
C ILE A 24 -7.06 7.56 -16.41
N VAL A 25 -7.28 8.18 -17.55
CA VAL A 25 -8.38 9.12 -17.73
C VAL A 25 -9.67 8.40 -18.10
N ASN A 26 -10.65 8.53 -17.25
CA ASN A 26 -12.00 7.98 -17.42
C ASN A 26 -12.94 8.85 -18.28
N ASP A 27 -12.45 9.77 -19.07
CA ASP A 27 -13.29 10.60 -19.94
C ASP A 27 -13.16 10.13 -21.40
N GLN A 28 -14.19 9.45 -21.90
CA GLN A 28 -14.32 9.07 -23.32
C GLN A 28 -14.26 10.27 -24.30
N ARG A 29 -14.04 11.49 -23.80
CA ARG A 29 -13.89 12.73 -24.56
C ARG A 29 -12.46 13.23 -24.61
N VAL A 30 -11.47 12.48 -24.10
CA VAL A 30 -10.07 12.86 -24.25
C VAL A 30 -9.63 12.39 -25.64
N ASP A 31 -9.60 13.33 -26.57
CA ASP A 31 -9.17 13.08 -27.93
C ASP A 31 -7.63 12.89 -28.00
N ARG A 32 -7.19 12.17 -29.03
CA ARG A 32 -5.79 12.11 -29.42
C ARG A 32 -5.29 13.52 -29.72
N GLN A 33 -4.04 13.83 -29.32
CA GLN A 33 -3.50 15.19 -29.54
C GLN A 33 -3.35 15.48 -31.02
N GLU A 34 -3.95 16.59 -31.46
CA GLU A 34 -3.74 17.13 -32.80
C GLU A 34 -2.62 18.16 -32.82
N TYR A 35 -1.89 18.25 -33.93
CA TYR A 35 -0.82 19.20 -34.14
C TYR A 35 -1.04 19.98 -35.46
N ILE A 36 -0.58 21.24 -35.51
CA ILE A 36 -0.61 22.07 -36.72
C ILE A 36 0.37 21.50 -37.76
N GLU A 37 1.56 21.12 -37.32
CA GLU A 37 2.58 20.48 -38.16
C GLU A 37 2.98 19.15 -37.49
N PRO A 38 2.24 18.04 -37.75
CA PRO A 38 2.49 16.77 -37.12
C PRO A 38 3.76 16.11 -37.64
N GLU A 39 4.58 15.62 -36.73
CA GLU A 39 5.72 14.74 -36.98
C GLU A 39 5.49 13.41 -36.29
N THR A 40 6.09 12.35 -36.82
CA THR A 40 6.08 11.01 -36.16
C THR A 40 7.45 10.39 -36.19
N LEU A 41 7.70 9.55 -35.19
CA LEU A 41 8.86 8.67 -35.09
C LEU A 41 8.39 7.29 -34.64
N GLN A 42 9.00 6.22 -35.17
CA GLN A 42 8.58 4.84 -34.88
C GLN A 42 9.75 4.03 -34.34
N SER A 43 9.42 3.11 -33.44
CA SER A 43 10.28 2.01 -33.01
C SER A 43 9.65 0.66 -33.39
N GLU A 44 10.05 -0.44 -32.76
CA GLU A 44 9.51 -1.77 -33.08
C GLU A 44 8.04 -1.91 -32.64
N HIS A 45 7.67 -1.35 -31.46
CA HIS A 45 6.34 -1.52 -30.87
C HIS A 45 5.55 -0.21 -30.72
N PHE A 46 6.18 0.94 -30.88
CA PHE A 46 5.58 2.24 -30.60
C PHE A 46 5.68 3.23 -31.77
N ILE A 47 4.70 4.13 -31.83
CA ILE A 47 4.74 5.33 -32.66
C ILE A 47 4.54 6.55 -31.75
N ILE A 48 5.42 7.55 -31.84
CA ILE A 48 5.30 8.80 -31.12
C ILE A 48 4.92 9.94 -32.07
N HIS A 49 3.87 10.66 -31.71
CA HIS A 49 3.34 11.83 -32.43
C HIS A 49 3.72 13.09 -31.67
N PHE A 50 4.28 14.05 -32.39
CA PHE A 50 4.76 15.31 -31.81
C PHE A 50 4.81 16.44 -32.86
N THR A 51 5.23 17.63 -32.45
CA THR A 51 5.50 18.75 -33.36
C THR A 51 6.83 19.41 -33.03
N THR A 52 7.50 19.92 -34.09
CA THR A 52 8.68 20.80 -33.93
C THR A 52 8.35 22.27 -34.07
N ALA A 53 7.09 22.58 -34.43
CA ALA A 53 6.62 23.95 -34.65
C ALA A 53 6.56 24.75 -33.34
N ASP A 54 7.03 25.99 -33.36
CA ASP A 54 7.05 26.90 -32.21
C ASP A 54 5.72 27.67 -32.00
N ASN A 55 4.78 27.53 -32.94
CA ASN A 55 3.46 28.15 -32.91
C ASN A 55 2.32 27.15 -32.59
N ASP A 56 2.65 25.98 -32.14
CA ASP A 56 1.68 24.95 -31.76
C ASP A 56 1.49 24.94 -30.23
N PHE A 57 0.25 25.14 -29.79
CA PHE A 57 -0.09 25.29 -28.38
C PHE A 57 -1.35 24.51 -28.02
N GLN A 58 -1.31 23.89 -26.84
CA GLN A 58 -2.47 23.30 -26.21
C GLN A 58 -3.10 24.29 -25.23
N ASN A 59 -4.43 24.43 -25.27
CA ASN A 59 -5.17 25.26 -24.32
C ASN A 59 -5.70 24.38 -23.19
N ILE A 60 -5.21 24.61 -21.98
CA ILE A 60 -5.65 23.92 -20.77
C ILE A 60 -6.22 24.96 -19.80
N ASN A 61 -7.52 24.92 -19.56
CA ASN A 61 -8.22 25.85 -18.66
C ASN A 61 -8.02 27.35 -18.99
N GLY A 62 -7.78 27.68 -20.25
CA GLY A 62 -7.58 29.07 -20.72
C GLY A 62 -6.11 29.50 -20.76
N GLU A 63 -5.18 28.69 -20.33
CA GLU A 63 -3.75 28.90 -20.46
C GLU A 63 -3.18 28.13 -21.66
N LEU A 64 -2.22 28.74 -22.36
CA LEU A 64 -1.57 28.14 -23.52
C LEU A 64 -0.22 27.55 -23.15
N TYR A 65 -0.09 26.24 -23.40
CA TYR A 65 1.15 25.47 -23.20
C TYR A 65 1.74 25.08 -24.54
N SER A 66 3.03 25.32 -24.74
CA SER A 66 3.71 24.94 -25.98
C SER A 66 3.76 23.43 -26.14
N LEU A 67 3.39 22.93 -27.31
CA LEU A 67 3.53 21.53 -27.70
C LEU A 67 4.88 21.26 -28.38
N GLN A 68 5.69 22.32 -28.61
CA GLN A 68 6.96 22.17 -29.30
C GLN A 68 7.86 21.13 -28.62
N SER A 69 8.34 20.22 -29.42
CA SER A 69 9.24 19.14 -29.05
C SER A 69 10.38 19.00 -30.07
N ASN A 70 11.12 17.92 -30.05
CA ASN A 70 12.18 17.65 -31.01
C ASN A 70 12.41 16.13 -31.17
N PHE A 71 13.05 15.76 -32.31
CA PHE A 71 13.34 14.37 -32.63
C PHE A 71 14.20 13.65 -31.58
N SER A 72 15.14 14.34 -30.93
CA SER A 72 15.99 13.74 -29.91
C SER A 72 15.20 13.34 -28.66
N PHE A 73 14.24 14.20 -28.25
CA PHE A 73 13.36 13.90 -27.13
C PHE A 73 12.41 12.75 -27.48
N ALA A 74 11.76 12.79 -28.64
CA ALA A 74 10.88 11.72 -29.11
C ALA A 74 11.62 10.36 -29.16
N GLN A 75 12.84 10.35 -29.70
CA GLN A 75 13.67 9.15 -29.73
C GLN A 75 13.99 8.63 -28.31
N SER A 76 14.33 9.53 -27.39
CA SER A 76 14.66 9.12 -26.02
C SER A 76 13.45 8.50 -25.30
N ILE A 77 12.22 8.98 -25.54
CA ILE A 77 11.00 8.33 -25.03
C ILE A 77 10.84 6.94 -25.64
N LEU A 78 10.95 6.80 -26.96
CA LEU A 78 10.85 5.51 -27.64
C LEU A 78 11.87 4.50 -27.11
N ASP A 79 13.12 4.93 -26.93
CA ASP A 79 14.18 4.06 -26.42
C ASP A 79 13.85 3.53 -25.01
N LEU A 80 13.30 4.37 -24.13
CA LEU A 80 12.88 3.95 -22.79
C LEU A 80 11.63 3.05 -22.83
N MET A 81 10.68 3.33 -23.72
CA MET A 81 9.48 2.51 -23.91
C MET A 81 9.85 1.10 -24.39
N GLU A 82 10.80 0.97 -25.33
CA GLU A 82 11.25 -0.34 -25.81
C GLU A 82 11.99 -1.14 -24.74
N ILE A 83 12.78 -0.45 -23.90
CA ILE A 83 13.41 -1.09 -22.73
C ILE A 83 12.32 -1.60 -21.78
N ALA A 84 11.38 -0.75 -21.37
CA ALA A 84 10.30 -1.12 -20.46
C ALA A 84 9.42 -2.25 -21.04
N TYR A 85 9.06 -2.17 -22.31
CA TYR A 85 8.28 -3.21 -23.01
C TYR A 85 8.99 -4.57 -22.96
N THR A 86 10.30 -4.57 -23.22
CA THR A 86 11.12 -5.79 -23.20
C THR A 86 11.17 -6.42 -21.82
N GLU A 87 11.35 -5.61 -20.77
CA GLU A 87 11.36 -6.09 -19.38
C GLU A 87 9.99 -6.68 -18.98
N TYR A 88 8.89 -5.99 -19.29
CA TYR A 88 7.53 -6.53 -19.04
C TYR A 88 7.28 -7.84 -19.80
N ALA A 89 7.74 -7.95 -21.06
CA ALA A 89 7.62 -9.17 -21.84
C ALA A 89 8.40 -10.34 -21.21
N GLN A 90 9.62 -10.08 -20.72
CA GLN A 90 10.46 -11.09 -20.06
C GLN A 90 9.86 -11.56 -18.74
N ASP A 91 9.20 -10.67 -18.00
CA ASP A 91 8.49 -10.99 -16.76
C ASP A 91 7.14 -11.69 -17.00
N GLY A 92 6.75 -11.88 -18.27
CA GLY A 92 5.57 -12.64 -18.67
C GLY A 92 4.25 -11.88 -18.56
N TRP A 93 4.27 -10.54 -18.55
CA TRP A 93 3.06 -9.74 -18.60
C TRP A 93 2.37 -9.83 -19.97
N GLU A 94 1.04 -9.78 -19.96
CA GLU A 94 0.24 -9.58 -21.16
C GLU A 94 0.38 -8.12 -21.61
N LEU A 95 1.04 -7.91 -22.74
CA LEU A 95 1.37 -6.59 -23.24
C LEU A 95 0.14 -5.86 -23.85
N PRO A 96 0.17 -4.52 -23.99
CA PRO A 96 -0.93 -3.77 -24.58
C PRO A 96 -1.28 -4.30 -25.97
N PRO A 97 -2.57 -4.53 -26.26
CA PRO A 97 -2.98 -4.99 -27.58
C PRO A 97 -2.85 -3.86 -28.62
N PRO A 98 -2.68 -4.19 -29.89
CA PRO A 98 -2.79 -3.21 -30.97
C PRO A 98 -4.19 -2.56 -30.95
N ASP A 99 -4.25 -1.27 -31.22
CA ASP A 99 -5.49 -0.48 -31.16
C ASP A 99 -6.37 -0.62 -32.41
N CYS A 100 -5.84 -1.18 -33.50
CA CYS A 100 -6.53 -1.38 -34.75
C CYS A 100 -6.09 -2.67 -35.44
N ASP A 101 -6.81 -3.04 -36.52
CA ASP A 101 -6.53 -4.19 -37.35
C ASP A 101 -6.11 -3.74 -38.75
N GLU A 102 -4.85 -3.88 -39.10
CA GLU A 102 -4.27 -3.53 -40.39
C GLU A 102 -4.84 -4.36 -41.57
N SER A 103 -5.51 -5.46 -41.30
CA SER A 103 -6.19 -6.27 -42.33
C SER A 103 -7.51 -5.66 -42.83
N ILE A 104 -8.04 -4.65 -42.12
CA ILE A 104 -9.29 -3.99 -42.47
C ILE A 104 -9.03 -2.94 -43.58
N GLU A 105 -9.49 -3.22 -44.79
CA GLU A 105 -9.38 -2.30 -45.95
C GLU A 105 -10.50 -1.25 -46.00
N ASP A 106 -11.65 -1.48 -45.35
CA ASP A 106 -12.77 -0.53 -45.34
C ASP A 106 -12.48 0.67 -44.43
N ILE A 107 -12.14 1.80 -45.02
CA ILE A 107 -11.86 3.07 -44.35
C ILE A 107 -13.01 3.58 -43.48
N ASN A 108 -14.23 3.08 -43.66
CA ASN A 108 -15.39 3.44 -42.85
C ASN A 108 -15.60 2.48 -41.67
N SER A 109 -14.81 1.44 -41.59
CA SER A 109 -14.84 0.56 -40.41
C SER A 109 -14.37 1.31 -39.18
N GLN A 110 -15.09 1.13 -38.06
CA GLN A 110 -14.70 1.72 -36.78
C GLN A 110 -13.36 1.20 -36.24
N TYR A 111 -12.85 0.07 -36.72
CA TYR A 111 -11.58 -0.54 -36.38
C TYR A 111 -10.47 -0.30 -37.38
N HIS A 112 -10.71 0.56 -38.42
CA HIS A 112 -9.68 0.90 -39.38
C HIS A 112 -8.60 1.79 -38.77
N CYS A 113 -7.33 1.46 -39.02
CA CYS A 113 -6.18 2.12 -38.37
C CYS A 113 -6.11 3.64 -38.54
N ASN A 114 -6.70 4.20 -39.63
CA ASN A 114 -6.78 5.66 -39.75
C ASN A 114 -7.55 6.37 -38.64
N ASN A 115 -8.38 5.64 -37.88
CA ASN A 115 -9.08 6.18 -36.70
C ASN A 115 -8.26 6.08 -35.44
N PHE A 116 -7.12 5.38 -35.50
CA PHE A 116 -6.30 5.00 -34.34
C PHE A 116 -4.80 5.26 -34.60
N GLY A 117 -4.42 6.45 -35.07
CA GLY A 117 -3.02 6.82 -35.25
C GLY A 117 -2.39 6.38 -36.59
N GLY A 118 -3.06 5.52 -37.38
CA GLY A 118 -2.67 5.17 -38.75
C GLY A 118 -2.03 3.80 -38.94
N ASN A 119 -1.61 3.11 -37.88
CA ASN A 119 -1.08 1.75 -37.93
C ASN A 119 -1.35 1.04 -36.56
N ALA A 120 -0.93 -0.20 -36.41
CA ALA A 120 -1.14 -1.03 -35.22
C ALA A 120 -0.04 -0.90 -34.16
N LEU A 121 0.88 0.05 -34.28
CA LEU A 121 1.84 0.36 -33.22
C LEU A 121 1.14 1.10 -32.09
N TYR A 122 1.64 0.92 -30.88
CA TYR A 122 1.10 1.64 -29.72
C TYR A 122 1.38 3.14 -29.81
N ASP A 123 0.33 3.96 -29.77
CA ASP A 123 0.40 5.40 -29.95
C ASP A 123 0.82 6.16 -28.68
N ILE A 124 1.79 7.04 -28.84
CA ILE A 124 2.24 7.99 -27.82
C ILE A 124 2.11 9.41 -28.37
N TYR A 125 1.43 10.30 -27.65
CA TYR A 125 1.24 11.71 -28.03
C TYR A 125 1.99 12.63 -27.07
N ILE A 126 2.78 13.55 -27.60
CA ILE A 126 3.39 14.61 -26.78
C ILE A 126 2.32 15.68 -26.52
N SER A 127 1.99 15.86 -25.22
CA SER A 127 0.91 16.76 -24.79
C SER A 127 1.26 17.42 -23.45
N ASN A 128 0.34 18.18 -22.87
CA ASN A 128 0.53 18.81 -21.55
C ASN A 128 -0.64 18.51 -20.59
N ASP A 129 -1.38 17.44 -20.84
CA ASP A 129 -2.53 17.03 -20.01
C ASP A 129 -2.13 16.43 -18.64
N GLY A 130 -0.89 16.41 -18.32
CA GLY A 130 -0.29 15.87 -17.10
C GLY A 130 1.19 15.63 -17.33
N VAL A 131 1.85 14.85 -16.48
CA VAL A 131 3.23 14.41 -16.71
C VAL A 131 3.24 13.21 -17.65
N GLY A 132 2.36 12.25 -17.41
CA GLY A 132 2.01 11.10 -18.21
C GLY A 132 0.53 10.80 -18.04
N MET A 133 -0.05 10.02 -18.96
CA MET A 133 -1.46 9.66 -18.92
C MET A 133 -1.74 8.54 -19.92
N VAL A 134 -2.54 7.57 -19.53
CA VAL A 134 -3.07 6.54 -20.42
C VAL A 134 -4.57 6.72 -20.61
N VAL A 135 -5.03 6.66 -21.86
CA VAL A 135 -6.41 6.85 -22.25
C VAL A 135 -6.98 5.56 -22.84
N PRO A 136 -7.91 4.89 -22.15
CA PRO A 136 -8.59 3.71 -22.70
C PRO A 136 -9.48 4.09 -23.88
N GLU A 137 -9.54 3.27 -24.91
CA GLU A 137 -10.29 3.55 -26.14
C GLU A 137 -11.43 2.55 -26.37
N THR A 138 -11.12 1.35 -26.80
CA THR A 138 -12.12 0.36 -27.19
C THR A 138 -11.95 -0.94 -26.43
N PRO A 139 -13.07 -1.59 -26.05
CA PRO A 139 -13.01 -2.93 -25.49
C PRO A 139 -12.33 -3.90 -26.46
N TYR A 140 -11.41 -4.70 -25.94
CA TYR A 140 -10.63 -5.67 -26.70
C TYR A 140 -10.92 -7.08 -26.20
N GLN A 141 -11.52 -7.89 -27.05
CA GLN A 141 -12.01 -9.23 -26.72
C GLN A 141 -11.05 -10.30 -27.25
N VAL A 142 -9.91 -10.47 -26.58
CA VAL A 142 -8.92 -11.49 -26.93
C VAL A 142 -8.53 -12.31 -25.72
N GLU A 143 -8.56 -13.64 -25.88
CA GLU A 143 -8.08 -14.55 -24.85
C GLU A 143 -6.63 -14.25 -24.42
N PRO A 144 -6.25 -14.49 -23.15
CA PRO A 144 -7.08 -15.14 -22.12
C PRO A 144 -8.03 -14.17 -21.39
N TYR A 145 -7.86 -12.86 -21.49
CA TYR A 145 -8.62 -11.87 -20.72
C TYR A 145 -9.61 -11.12 -21.61
N THR A 146 -10.86 -11.57 -21.60
CA THR A 146 -11.96 -11.05 -22.45
C THR A 146 -12.62 -9.80 -21.87
N GLY A 147 -11.89 -8.83 -21.43
CA GLY A 147 -12.44 -7.60 -20.84
C GLY A 147 -11.48 -6.43 -20.92
N GLY A 148 -10.32 -6.66 -21.57
CA GLY A 148 -9.31 -5.64 -21.75
C GLY A 148 -9.72 -4.52 -22.70
N TYR A 149 -8.95 -3.44 -22.67
CA TYR A 149 -9.12 -2.28 -23.51
C TYR A 149 -7.86 -1.99 -24.31
N THR A 150 -8.01 -1.48 -25.53
CA THR A 150 -6.96 -0.75 -26.22
C THR A 150 -6.80 0.62 -25.56
N SER A 151 -5.65 1.23 -25.76
CA SER A 151 -5.35 2.54 -25.20
C SER A 151 -4.30 3.27 -26.03
N PHE A 152 -4.17 4.57 -25.81
CA PHE A 152 -3.01 5.35 -26.21
C PHE A 152 -2.46 6.13 -25.01
N MET A 153 -1.23 6.62 -25.15
CA MET A 153 -0.53 7.34 -24.09
C MET A 153 -0.30 8.79 -24.46
N LYS A 154 -0.33 9.67 -23.47
CA LYS A 154 0.13 11.05 -23.57
C LYS A 154 1.33 11.26 -22.66
N MET A 155 2.37 11.92 -23.16
CA MET A 155 3.59 12.24 -22.42
C MET A 155 3.86 13.75 -22.48
N SER A 156 4.23 14.34 -21.36
CA SER A 156 4.37 15.80 -21.26
C SER A 156 5.62 16.35 -21.92
N THR A 157 5.48 17.53 -22.53
CA THR A 157 6.64 18.33 -22.94
C THR A 157 7.53 18.72 -21.77
N MET A 158 7.03 18.69 -20.52
CA MET A 158 7.82 18.94 -19.30
C MET A 158 8.95 17.93 -19.12
N LEU A 159 8.83 16.71 -19.67
CA LEU A 159 9.88 15.71 -19.68
C LEU A 159 11.08 16.14 -20.55
N ASN A 160 10.89 17.10 -21.47
CA ASN A 160 11.94 17.62 -22.36
C ASN A 160 12.71 18.78 -21.70
N GLN A 161 13.26 18.58 -20.53
CA GLN A 161 14.07 19.61 -19.89
C GLN A 161 15.49 19.62 -20.50
N TYR A 162 15.89 20.79 -21.05
CA TYR A 162 17.23 21.01 -21.59
C TYR A 162 17.65 20.07 -22.73
N ASN A 163 16.70 19.67 -23.58
CA ASN A 163 16.91 18.76 -24.74
C ASN A 163 17.39 17.34 -24.35
N SER A 164 17.18 16.91 -23.11
CA SER A 164 17.42 15.54 -22.66
C SER A 164 16.32 15.13 -21.67
N LEU A 165 16.01 13.83 -21.65
CA LEU A 165 15.17 13.28 -20.61
C LEU A 165 15.90 13.38 -19.27
N PRO A 166 15.26 13.93 -18.22
CA PRO A 166 15.81 13.87 -16.87
C PRO A 166 15.76 12.43 -16.35
N ASP A 167 16.67 12.08 -15.44
CA ASP A 167 16.74 10.74 -14.86
C ASP A 167 15.42 10.26 -14.25
N TRP A 168 14.59 11.19 -13.77
CA TRP A 168 13.27 10.86 -13.23
C TRP A 168 12.22 10.49 -14.28
N ALA A 169 12.45 10.76 -15.58
CA ALA A 169 11.50 10.37 -16.63
C ALA A 169 11.39 8.84 -16.80
N HIS A 170 12.39 8.08 -16.35
CA HIS A 170 12.36 6.62 -16.40
C HIS A 170 11.16 6.06 -15.64
N HIS A 171 10.88 6.58 -14.43
CA HIS A 171 9.75 6.09 -13.65
C HIS A 171 8.40 6.44 -14.31
N VAL A 172 8.27 7.62 -14.93
CA VAL A 172 7.04 7.99 -15.65
C VAL A 172 6.78 7.03 -16.82
N VAL A 173 7.81 6.71 -17.60
CA VAL A 173 7.68 5.77 -18.73
C VAL A 173 7.22 4.39 -18.25
N ALA A 174 7.84 3.84 -17.20
CA ALA A 174 7.48 2.54 -16.66
C ALA A 174 6.06 2.56 -16.07
N HIS A 175 5.69 3.61 -15.37
CA HIS A 175 4.39 3.82 -14.75
C HIS A 175 3.27 3.82 -15.80
N GLU A 176 3.39 4.69 -16.82
CA GLU A 176 2.36 4.82 -17.84
C GLU A 176 2.26 3.56 -18.72
N LEU A 177 3.38 2.93 -19.05
CA LEU A 177 3.32 1.66 -19.80
C LEU A 177 2.65 0.56 -18.96
N HIS A 178 2.85 0.55 -17.63
CA HIS A 178 2.13 -0.37 -16.77
C HIS A 178 0.62 -0.16 -16.81
N HIS A 179 0.14 1.09 -16.82
CA HIS A 179 -1.28 1.36 -16.98
C HIS A 179 -1.85 0.77 -18.29
N SER A 180 -1.11 0.85 -19.37
CA SER A 180 -1.52 0.23 -20.65
C SER A 180 -1.61 -1.29 -20.54
N ILE A 181 -0.70 -1.90 -19.79
CA ILE A 181 -0.70 -3.34 -19.46
C ILE A 181 -1.90 -3.69 -18.58
N GLN A 182 -2.17 -2.92 -17.52
CA GLN A 182 -3.31 -3.14 -16.63
C GLN A 182 -4.65 -3.13 -17.38
N LEU A 183 -4.80 -2.22 -18.35
CA LEU A 183 -5.99 -2.15 -19.21
C LEU A 183 -6.19 -3.42 -20.02
N ARG A 184 -5.15 -4.21 -20.28
CA ARG A 184 -5.25 -5.52 -20.93
C ARG A 184 -6.03 -6.54 -20.09
N TYR A 185 -5.92 -6.45 -18.77
CA TYR A 185 -6.61 -7.35 -17.83
C TYR A 185 -8.05 -6.90 -17.55
N GLY A 186 -8.36 -5.63 -17.66
CA GLY A 186 -9.71 -5.12 -17.48
C GLY A 186 -9.74 -3.67 -17.00
N TYR A 187 -10.88 -3.03 -17.26
CA TYR A 187 -11.10 -1.65 -16.87
C TYR A 187 -12.57 -1.42 -16.54
N SER A 188 -12.86 -1.03 -15.31
CA SER A 188 -14.23 -0.78 -14.88
C SER A 188 -14.39 0.62 -14.29
N VAL A 189 -15.45 1.27 -14.71
CA VAL A 189 -15.86 2.58 -14.18
C VAL A 189 -17.05 2.41 -13.27
N SER A 190 -17.00 2.92 -12.05
CA SER A 190 -18.18 2.90 -11.18
C SER A 190 -19.25 3.85 -11.73
N GLY A 191 -20.40 3.29 -12.15
CA GLY A 191 -21.43 3.95 -12.92
C GLY A 191 -22.23 5.06 -12.23
N ASN A 192 -22.02 5.39 -10.96
CA ASN A 192 -22.84 6.37 -10.23
C ASN A 192 -22.11 7.62 -9.72
N PHE A 193 -20.79 7.67 -9.80
CA PHE A 193 -20.00 8.81 -9.33
C PHE A 193 -19.11 9.44 -10.41
N GLY A 194 -19.39 9.17 -11.65
CA GLY A 194 -19.02 9.94 -12.84
C GLY A 194 -17.52 10.04 -13.19
N ASN A 195 -16.57 9.76 -12.32
CA ASN A 195 -15.16 9.97 -12.60
C ASN A 195 -14.18 9.12 -11.76
N TYR A 196 -14.63 8.13 -11.01
CA TYR A 196 -13.73 7.28 -10.24
C TYR A 196 -13.68 5.88 -10.82
N MET A 197 -12.46 5.43 -11.10
CA MET A 197 -12.20 4.06 -11.49
C MET A 197 -12.43 3.13 -10.29
N TYR A 198 -13.22 2.09 -10.48
CA TYR A 198 -13.38 1.06 -9.45
C TYR A 198 -12.03 0.37 -9.24
N ASN A 199 -11.57 0.28 -7.98
CA ASN A 199 -10.24 -0.22 -7.64
C ASN A 199 -9.06 0.61 -8.20
N GLY A 200 -9.26 1.90 -8.51
CA GLY A 200 -8.20 2.77 -9.04
C GLY A 200 -6.94 2.85 -8.19
N TRP A 201 -7.07 2.64 -6.88
CA TRP A 201 -5.94 2.57 -5.97
C TRP A 201 -4.96 1.42 -6.34
N LEU A 202 -5.45 0.26 -6.77
CA LEU A 202 -4.61 -0.86 -7.22
C LEU A 202 -3.80 -0.48 -8.47
N PHE A 203 -4.42 0.25 -9.41
CA PHE A 203 -3.76 0.68 -10.64
C PHE A 203 -2.54 1.56 -10.33
N GLU A 204 -2.73 2.60 -9.51
CA GLU A 204 -1.63 3.50 -9.14
C GLU A 204 -0.57 2.81 -8.26
N GLN A 205 -1.03 1.99 -7.32
CA GLN A 205 -0.16 1.26 -6.40
C GLN A 205 0.80 0.33 -7.14
N THR A 206 0.28 -0.48 -8.06
CA THR A 206 1.11 -1.43 -8.80
C THR A 206 1.95 -0.75 -9.87
N ALA A 207 1.43 0.29 -10.55
CA ALA A 207 2.23 1.08 -11.50
C ALA A 207 3.44 1.73 -10.81
N THR A 208 3.24 2.33 -9.63
CA THR A 208 4.34 2.92 -8.85
C THR A 208 5.36 1.88 -8.38
N TYR A 209 4.90 0.69 -7.97
CA TYR A 209 5.82 -0.39 -7.62
C TYR A 209 6.67 -0.81 -8.83
N MET A 210 6.05 -0.97 -9.99
CA MET A 210 6.72 -1.41 -11.22
C MET A 210 7.76 -0.41 -11.75
N GLU A 211 7.67 0.87 -11.40
CA GLU A 211 8.72 1.87 -11.74
C GLU A 211 10.11 1.42 -11.31
N ASN A 212 10.22 0.84 -10.10
CA ASN A 212 11.50 0.39 -9.55
C ASN A 212 11.88 -1.02 -10.03
N VAL A 213 10.91 -1.83 -10.42
CA VAL A 213 11.17 -3.15 -11.05
C VAL A 213 11.79 -2.95 -12.42
N ILE A 214 11.18 -2.13 -13.26
CA ILE A 214 11.62 -1.88 -14.64
C ILE A 214 12.91 -1.05 -14.68
N PHE A 215 12.99 -0.02 -13.83
CA PHE A 215 14.17 0.82 -13.71
C PHE A 215 14.71 0.80 -12.26
N PRO A 216 15.59 -0.15 -11.91
CA PRO A 216 16.04 -0.34 -10.52
C PRO A 216 16.73 0.86 -9.86
N ASN A 217 17.15 1.84 -10.65
CA ASN A 217 17.70 3.10 -10.15
C ASN A 217 16.62 4.16 -9.84
N SER A 218 15.35 3.87 -10.09
CA SER A 218 14.26 4.77 -9.69
C SER A 218 14.24 4.94 -8.18
N ILE A 219 14.14 6.18 -7.73
CA ILE A 219 14.07 6.55 -6.31
C ILE A 219 12.71 7.15 -5.95
N HIS A 220 11.72 7.08 -6.84
CA HIS A 220 10.45 7.78 -6.69
C HIS A 220 9.70 7.30 -5.43
N LEU A 221 9.38 6.01 -5.32
CA LEU A 221 8.72 5.45 -4.14
C LEU A 221 9.51 5.75 -2.85
N ARG A 222 10.84 5.51 -2.85
CA ARG A 222 11.70 5.80 -1.71
C ARG A 222 11.62 7.28 -1.30
N THR A 223 11.61 8.21 -2.25
CA THR A 223 11.51 9.64 -1.98
C THR A 223 10.17 10.02 -1.36
N MET A 224 9.09 9.39 -1.82
CA MET A 224 7.75 9.59 -1.26
C MET A 224 7.65 9.07 0.18
N LEU A 225 8.23 7.90 0.46
CA LEU A 225 8.21 7.27 1.79
C LEU A 225 9.19 7.92 2.79
N ALA A 226 10.21 8.62 2.31
CA ALA A 226 11.14 9.39 3.14
C ALA A 226 10.59 10.78 3.53
N ASN A 227 9.45 11.19 3.00
CA ASN A 227 8.80 12.46 3.34
C ASN A 227 7.81 12.25 4.49
N CYS A 228 8.21 12.61 5.71
CA CYS A 228 7.40 12.42 6.92
C CYS A 228 6.27 13.46 7.09
N ASP A 229 6.21 14.49 6.28
CA ASP A 229 5.20 15.55 6.35
C ASP A 229 3.94 15.26 5.51
N VAL A 230 3.87 14.09 4.89
CA VAL A 230 2.79 13.71 3.96
C VAL A 230 2.14 12.39 4.36
N VAL A 231 0.90 12.18 3.90
CA VAL A 231 0.14 10.95 4.16
C VAL A 231 0.76 9.77 3.42
N THR A 232 1.25 8.79 4.16
CA THR A 232 1.83 7.53 3.66
C THR A 232 1.38 6.37 4.54
N PRO A 233 1.59 5.10 4.15
CA PRO A 233 1.36 3.95 5.04
C PRO A 233 2.21 3.93 6.32
N LEU A 234 3.22 4.81 6.43
CA LEU A 234 4.08 4.95 7.61
C LEU A 234 3.61 6.07 8.51
N THR A 235 3.25 7.23 7.94
CA THR A 235 2.80 8.40 8.72
C THR A 235 1.34 8.29 9.17
N TYR A 236 0.54 7.49 8.47
CA TYR A 236 -0.86 7.15 8.78
C TYR A 236 -1.06 5.63 8.68
N PRO A 237 -0.43 4.85 9.55
CA PRO A 237 -0.45 3.39 9.47
C PRO A 237 -1.84 2.78 9.69
N GLU A 238 -2.77 3.51 10.29
CA GLU A 238 -4.16 3.15 10.50
C GLU A 238 -4.97 3.07 9.20
N TYR A 239 -4.52 3.68 8.12
CA TYR A 239 -5.20 3.59 6.84
C TYR A 239 -4.97 2.25 6.16
N GLY A 240 -5.99 1.77 5.43
CA GLY A 240 -5.90 0.54 4.64
C GLY A 240 -5.03 0.68 3.40
N ILE A 241 -4.63 -0.47 2.86
CA ILE A 241 -3.86 -0.52 1.60
C ILE A 241 -4.65 0.05 0.42
N ASP A 242 -5.97 0.10 0.53
CA ASP A 242 -6.95 0.57 -0.45
C ASP A 242 -7.42 2.01 -0.22
N TYR A 243 -6.80 2.76 0.70
CA TYR A 243 -7.21 4.13 0.99
C TYR A 243 -7.10 5.01 -0.28
N PRO A 244 -8.23 5.59 -0.76
CA PRO A 244 -8.29 6.13 -2.12
C PRO A 244 -7.94 7.62 -2.23
N ALA A 245 -7.63 8.30 -1.10
CA ALA A 245 -7.54 9.74 -1.10
C ALA A 245 -6.18 10.26 -1.56
N GLU A 246 -6.21 11.37 -2.30
CA GLU A 246 -5.03 12.11 -2.77
C GLU A 246 -4.04 11.24 -3.56
N ILE A 247 -2.75 11.32 -3.24
CA ILE A 247 -1.68 10.51 -3.83
C ILE A 247 -1.30 9.31 -2.96
N TYR A 248 -2.13 8.95 -1.96
CA TYR A 248 -1.87 7.79 -1.12
C TYR A 248 -1.76 6.48 -1.92
N PRO A 249 -2.58 6.22 -2.97
CA PRO A 249 -2.43 5.03 -3.80
C PRO A 249 -1.02 4.81 -4.33
N TYR A 250 -0.33 5.87 -4.76
CA TYR A 250 1.07 5.81 -5.21
C TYR A 250 2.02 5.40 -4.07
N ARG A 251 1.82 5.95 -2.88
CA ARG A 251 2.65 5.69 -1.69
C ARG A 251 2.37 4.32 -1.10
N SER A 252 1.15 3.82 -1.24
CA SER A 252 0.77 2.48 -0.81
C SER A 252 1.38 1.36 -1.67
N ALA A 253 2.17 1.70 -2.70
CA ALA A 253 3.07 0.77 -3.40
C ALA A 253 4.06 0.06 -2.45
N LEU A 254 4.24 0.58 -1.23
CA LEU A 254 4.93 -0.09 -0.14
C LEU A 254 4.34 -1.48 0.16
N TRP A 255 3.03 -1.67 -0.01
CA TRP A 255 2.37 -2.98 0.12
C TRP A 255 2.87 -3.98 -0.94
N GLN A 256 2.96 -3.56 -2.21
CA GLN A 256 3.47 -4.43 -3.27
C GLN A 256 4.95 -4.79 -3.03
N LYS A 257 5.74 -3.79 -2.59
CA LYS A 257 7.14 -4.00 -2.21
C LYS A 257 7.26 -4.99 -1.06
N PHE A 258 6.42 -4.88 -0.04
CA PHE A 258 6.36 -5.83 1.07
C PHE A 258 6.06 -7.26 0.57
N LEU A 259 5.01 -7.43 -0.23
CA LEU A 259 4.64 -8.75 -0.74
C LEU A 259 5.79 -9.43 -1.49
N VAL A 260 6.47 -8.69 -2.35
CA VAL A 260 7.59 -9.24 -3.13
C VAL A 260 8.81 -9.50 -2.25
N GLU A 261 9.19 -8.58 -1.37
CA GLU A 261 10.38 -8.76 -0.52
C GLU A 261 10.17 -9.84 0.54
N SER A 262 8.97 -9.96 1.12
CA SER A 262 8.66 -10.98 2.13
C SER A 262 8.54 -12.39 1.55
N GLN A 263 7.94 -12.53 0.36
CA GLN A 263 7.76 -13.83 -0.29
C GLN A 263 8.97 -14.23 -1.16
N GLY A 264 9.83 -13.28 -1.53
CA GLY A 264 10.96 -13.52 -2.44
C GLY A 264 10.55 -13.87 -3.87
N ASP A 265 9.31 -13.56 -4.26
CA ASP A 265 8.75 -13.89 -5.57
C ASP A 265 8.10 -12.65 -6.22
N SER A 266 8.73 -12.15 -7.29
CA SER A 266 8.24 -10.98 -8.02
C SER A 266 6.99 -11.26 -8.85
N SER A 267 6.67 -12.52 -9.14
CA SER A 267 5.50 -12.91 -9.93
C SER A 267 4.17 -12.65 -9.22
N ILE A 268 4.18 -12.45 -7.90
CA ILE A 268 2.96 -12.22 -7.11
C ILE A 268 2.14 -11.03 -7.63
N VAL A 269 2.78 -9.94 -8.05
CA VAL A 269 2.09 -8.76 -8.58
C VAL A 269 1.37 -9.08 -9.88
N ARG A 270 2.00 -9.84 -10.77
CA ARG A 270 1.39 -10.31 -12.02
C ARG A 270 0.26 -11.30 -11.73
N THR A 271 0.45 -12.23 -10.81
CA THR A 271 -0.59 -13.20 -10.40
C THR A 271 -1.85 -12.49 -9.87
N ILE A 272 -1.70 -11.37 -9.14
CA ILE A 272 -2.84 -10.54 -8.72
C ILE A 272 -3.58 -9.98 -9.94
N TRP A 273 -2.87 -9.48 -10.95
CA TRP A 273 -3.50 -8.95 -12.17
C TRP A 273 -4.13 -10.04 -13.04
N GLU A 274 -3.54 -11.22 -13.11
CA GLU A 274 -4.13 -12.39 -13.77
C GLU A 274 -5.47 -12.75 -13.10
N GLY A 275 -5.50 -12.84 -11.76
CA GLY A 275 -6.75 -13.04 -11.00
C GLY A 275 -7.76 -11.91 -11.18
N TYR A 276 -7.30 -10.66 -11.26
CA TYR A 276 -8.16 -9.51 -11.59
C TYR A 276 -8.84 -9.70 -12.96
N GLY A 277 -8.07 -10.05 -13.98
CA GLY A 277 -8.57 -10.27 -15.34
C GLY A 277 -9.57 -11.42 -15.45
N GLU A 278 -9.30 -12.52 -14.75
CA GLU A 278 -10.21 -13.68 -14.68
C GLU A 278 -11.55 -13.28 -14.05
N GLU A 279 -11.54 -12.58 -12.92
CA GLU A 279 -12.77 -12.15 -12.25
C GLU A 279 -13.50 -11.07 -13.06
N TYR A 280 -12.77 -10.11 -13.62
CA TYR A 280 -13.34 -9.06 -14.48
C TYR A 280 -14.10 -9.66 -15.68
N ALA A 281 -13.57 -10.73 -16.30
CA ALA A 281 -14.20 -11.43 -17.41
C ALA A 281 -15.56 -12.06 -17.06
N THR A 282 -15.85 -12.28 -15.76
CA THR A 282 -17.17 -12.79 -15.31
C THR A 282 -18.28 -11.74 -15.45
N GLY A 283 -17.93 -10.45 -15.58
CA GLY A 283 -18.86 -9.33 -15.62
C GLY A 283 -19.39 -8.89 -14.24
N ASN A 284 -18.86 -9.46 -13.17
CA ASN A 284 -19.17 -9.05 -11.79
C ASN A 284 -18.20 -7.96 -11.32
N PRO A 285 -18.56 -7.20 -10.27
CA PRO A 285 -17.58 -6.32 -9.60
C PRO A 285 -16.41 -7.15 -9.06
N VAL A 286 -15.17 -6.73 -9.38
CA VAL A 286 -13.98 -7.42 -8.95
C VAL A 286 -13.76 -7.24 -7.45
N SER A 287 -13.64 -8.33 -6.73
CA SER A 287 -13.31 -8.36 -5.30
C SER A 287 -11.82 -8.61 -5.11
N LEU A 288 -11.07 -7.58 -4.74
CA LEU A 288 -9.60 -7.62 -4.73
C LEU A 288 -8.99 -8.45 -3.59
N PHE A 289 -9.55 -8.39 -2.39
CA PHE A 289 -8.93 -9.05 -1.23
C PHE A 289 -8.89 -10.58 -1.34
N PRO A 290 -9.93 -11.26 -1.85
CA PRO A 290 -9.84 -12.68 -2.20
C PRO A 290 -8.80 -12.97 -3.29
N ILE A 291 -8.59 -12.07 -4.25
CA ILE A 291 -7.54 -12.22 -5.28
C ILE A 291 -6.16 -12.13 -4.65
N TYR A 292 -5.93 -11.17 -3.74
CA TYR A 292 -4.70 -11.08 -2.97
C TYR A 292 -4.44 -12.35 -2.17
N ASP A 293 -5.44 -12.84 -1.44
CA ASP A 293 -5.31 -14.06 -0.65
C ASP A 293 -4.95 -15.27 -1.52
N ASN A 294 -5.63 -15.44 -2.65
CA ASN A 294 -5.35 -16.50 -3.61
C ASN A 294 -3.93 -16.40 -4.21
N ALA A 295 -3.50 -15.19 -4.57
CA ALA A 295 -2.16 -14.96 -5.14
C ALA A 295 -1.06 -15.26 -4.11
N ILE A 296 -1.24 -14.82 -2.87
CA ILE A 296 -0.33 -15.08 -1.75
C ILE A 296 -0.23 -16.58 -1.48
N GLN A 297 -1.37 -17.28 -1.39
CA GLN A 297 -1.40 -18.74 -1.19
C GLN A 297 -0.76 -19.49 -2.36
N TYR A 298 -0.97 -19.03 -3.59
CA TYR A 298 -0.39 -19.66 -4.78
C TYR A 298 1.15 -19.58 -4.76
N VAL A 299 1.74 -18.40 -4.55
CA VAL A 299 3.20 -18.23 -4.56
C VAL A 299 3.87 -18.88 -3.35
N SER A 300 3.18 -18.96 -2.21
CA SER A 300 3.68 -19.59 -0.98
C SER A 300 3.40 -21.10 -0.89
N ASN A 301 2.79 -21.73 -1.90
CA ASN A 301 2.32 -23.12 -1.85
C ASN A 301 1.36 -23.41 -0.68
N ASN A 302 0.49 -22.47 -0.35
CA ASN A 302 -0.48 -22.48 0.76
C ASN A 302 0.17 -22.51 2.17
N GLU A 303 1.40 -22.05 2.29
CA GLU A 303 2.06 -21.90 3.60
C GLU A 303 1.83 -20.52 4.24
N TYR A 304 1.26 -19.57 3.48
CA TYR A 304 1.07 -18.19 3.89
C TYR A 304 -0.22 -17.63 3.27
N ASN A 305 -0.94 -16.78 3.96
CA ASN A 305 -2.21 -16.23 3.54
C ASN A 305 -2.30 -14.71 3.82
N LEU A 306 -3.41 -14.08 3.47
CA LEU A 306 -3.56 -12.62 3.62
C LEU A 306 -3.57 -12.17 5.10
N ASN A 307 -4.03 -12.99 6.05
CA ASN A 307 -3.93 -12.66 7.48
C ASN A 307 -2.47 -12.62 7.94
N ASP A 308 -1.68 -13.61 7.52
CA ASP A 308 -0.24 -13.64 7.81
C ASP A 308 0.45 -12.43 7.20
N ALA A 309 0.06 -12.05 5.96
CA ALA A 309 0.60 -10.89 5.28
C ALA A 309 0.24 -9.57 6.00
N TYR A 310 -0.96 -9.41 6.54
CA TYR A 310 -1.33 -8.22 7.31
C TYR A 310 -0.52 -8.09 8.60
N LYS A 311 -0.33 -9.20 9.33
CA LYS A 311 0.52 -9.24 10.51
C LYS A 311 1.96 -8.83 10.17
N ASP A 312 2.55 -9.50 9.18
CA ASP A 312 3.93 -9.24 8.81
C ASP A 312 4.10 -7.83 8.24
N TYR A 313 3.14 -7.33 7.47
CA TYR A 313 3.17 -5.94 6.98
C TYR A 313 3.11 -4.92 8.12
N ALA A 314 2.34 -5.20 9.18
CA ALA A 314 2.35 -4.38 10.38
C ALA A 314 3.74 -4.39 11.05
N ILE A 315 4.36 -5.57 11.19
CA ILE A 315 5.71 -5.70 11.74
C ILE A 315 6.74 -4.98 10.87
N TRP A 316 6.74 -5.19 9.56
CA TRP A 316 7.70 -4.58 8.63
C TRP A 316 7.64 -3.06 8.64
N ARG A 317 6.43 -2.47 8.69
CA ARG A 317 6.24 -1.03 8.79
C ARG A 317 6.75 -0.44 10.11
N TYR A 318 6.70 -1.21 11.21
CA TYR A 318 7.28 -0.76 12.49
C TYR A 318 8.78 -0.54 12.37
N PHE A 319 9.50 -1.45 11.70
CA PHE A 319 10.95 -1.41 11.55
C PHE A 319 11.40 -0.55 10.35
N THR A 320 11.01 0.72 10.35
CA THR A 320 11.44 1.73 9.36
C THR A 320 12.12 2.91 10.06
N GLY A 321 12.83 3.74 9.30
CA GLY A 321 13.59 4.87 9.83
C GLY A 321 14.69 4.41 10.80
N ASP A 322 14.79 5.07 11.95
CA ASP A 322 15.79 4.75 12.97
C ASP A 322 15.54 3.39 13.67
N ARG A 323 14.32 2.84 13.58
CA ARG A 323 13.99 1.49 14.05
C ARG A 323 14.35 0.39 13.07
N SER A 324 14.85 0.72 11.90
CA SER A 324 15.19 -0.27 10.85
C SER A 324 16.30 -1.20 11.32
N ILE A 325 16.06 -2.50 11.17
CA ILE A 325 17.05 -3.56 11.42
C ILE A 325 17.62 -4.01 10.06
N ASN A 326 18.93 -3.89 9.89
CA ASN A 326 19.61 -4.18 8.62
C ASN A 326 19.31 -5.61 8.14
N ASN A 327 18.79 -5.71 6.90
CA ASN A 327 18.54 -6.95 6.16
C ASN A 327 17.46 -7.89 6.76
N GLU A 328 16.65 -7.46 7.71
CA GLU A 328 15.58 -8.30 8.27
C GLU A 328 14.21 -7.95 7.69
N TYR A 329 13.99 -6.66 7.36
CA TYR A 329 12.73 -6.14 6.83
C TYR A 329 12.94 -5.42 5.50
N PHE A 330 12.26 -4.31 5.21
CA PHE A 330 12.45 -3.59 3.95
C PHE A 330 13.93 -3.27 3.67
N ASN A 331 14.41 -3.65 2.49
CA ASN A 331 15.80 -3.42 2.07
C ASN A 331 16.24 -1.95 2.15
N GLU A 332 15.30 -1.01 1.98
CA GLU A 332 15.52 0.44 2.06
C GLU A 332 14.89 1.07 3.32
N GLY A 333 14.43 0.25 4.28
CA GLY A 333 13.67 0.68 5.45
C GLY A 333 14.30 1.82 6.24
N SER A 334 15.63 1.84 6.36
CA SER A 334 16.37 2.92 7.04
C SER A 334 16.29 4.28 6.35
N SER A 335 15.86 4.34 5.09
CA SER A 335 15.67 5.59 4.35
C SER A 335 14.24 6.12 4.39
N TYR A 336 13.31 5.36 4.95
CA TYR A 336 11.90 5.73 5.09
C TYR A 336 11.64 6.52 6.36
N CYS A 337 10.45 7.11 6.47
CA CYS A 337 9.97 7.63 7.75
C CYS A 337 9.73 6.49 8.72
N GLU A 338 9.87 6.75 10.00
CA GLU A 338 9.34 5.85 11.02
C GLU A 338 7.82 5.85 10.98
N SER A 339 7.21 4.70 11.24
CA SER A 339 5.78 4.62 11.43
C SER A 339 5.35 5.40 12.68
N THR A 340 4.27 6.16 12.51
CA THR A 340 3.66 6.92 13.61
C THR A 340 3.25 5.99 14.74
N THR A 341 3.61 6.36 15.96
CA THR A 341 3.36 5.58 17.17
C THR A 341 2.66 6.44 18.21
N TYR A 342 1.58 5.92 18.81
CA TYR A 342 0.96 6.52 19.98
C TYR A 342 1.82 6.23 21.22
N ILE A 343 1.95 7.22 22.10
CA ILE A 343 2.60 7.03 23.41
C ILE A 343 1.49 6.83 24.42
N MET A 344 1.55 5.71 25.14
CA MET A 344 0.59 5.39 26.19
C MET A 344 0.97 6.15 27.47
N GLU A 345 0.09 7.07 27.92
CA GLU A 345 0.24 7.78 29.19
C GLU A 345 -0.75 7.25 30.24
N ASP A 346 -2.05 7.29 29.93
CA ASP A 346 -3.14 6.79 30.79
C ASP A 346 -4.12 5.93 29.98
N SER A 347 -4.77 6.53 28.97
CA SER A 347 -5.72 5.86 28.09
C SER A 347 -5.65 6.38 26.67
N LEU A 348 -6.03 5.54 25.72
CA LEU A 348 -6.27 5.86 24.32
C LEU A 348 -7.71 5.43 23.99
N GLU A 349 -8.54 6.38 23.63
CA GLU A 349 -9.96 6.16 23.35
C GLU A 349 -10.27 6.38 21.87
N ASP A 350 -11.27 5.68 21.35
CA ASP A 350 -11.77 5.81 19.98
C ASP A 350 -10.69 5.65 18.89
N ILE A 351 -9.70 4.79 19.12
CA ILE A 351 -8.71 4.47 18.10
C ILE A 351 -9.36 3.62 17.02
N SER A 352 -9.12 4.00 15.76
CA SER A 352 -9.72 3.34 14.60
C SER A 352 -8.66 2.92 13.61
N ILE A 353 -8.73 1.68 13.13
CA ILE A 353 -7.90 1.14 12.05
C ILE A 353 -8.78 0.62 10.91
N SER A 354 -8.29 0.68 9.69
CA SER A 354 -8.96 0.06 8.54
C SER A 354 -8.86 -1.47 8.63
N SER A 355 -9.94 -2.17 8.32
CA SER A 355 -9.96 -3.63 8.19
C SER A 355 -9.09 -4.16 7.05
N ASN A 356 -8.65 -3.28 6.13
CA ASN A 356 -7.84 -3.63 4.97
C ASN A 356 -6.34 -3.36 5.20
N GLY A 357 -5.77 -3.94 6.26
CA GLY A 357 -4.34 -3.85 6.57
C GLY A 357 -3.93 -2.61 7.36
N GLY A 358 -4.90 -1.93 8.04
CA GLY A 358 -4.60 -0.87 9.00
C GLY A 358 -3.92 -1.41 10.25
N VAL A 359 -3.05 -0.60 10.87
CA VAL A 359 -2.38 -0.91 12.14
C VAL A 359 -2.22 0.34 13.00
N SER A 360 -2.30 0.19 14.31
CA SER A 360 -1.87 1.18 15.30
C SER A 360 -0.69 0.65 16.09
N TYR A 361 0.33 1.49 16.26
CA TYR A 361 1.49 1.20 17.11
C TYR A 361 1.37 2.00 18.39
N ILE A 362 1.50 1.32 19.54
CA ILE A 362 1.30 1.93 20.84
C ILE A 362 2.51 1.60 21.71
N GLN A 363 3.34 2.60 21.96
CA GLN A 363 4.49 2.49 22.84
C GLN A 363 4.03 2.49 24.29
N LEU A 364 4.45 1.49 25.04
CA LEU A 364 4.10 1.30 26.43
C LEU A 364 5.12 1.95 27.38
N PRO A 365 4.74 2.30 28.62
CA PRO A 365 5.66 2.77 29.66
C PRO A 365 6.66 1.69 30.08
N LEU A 366 7.93 2.07 30.33
CA LEU A 366 9.02 1.15 30.76
C LEU A 366 8.94 0.79 32.24
N ASN A 367 7.82 0.26 32.67
CA ASN A 367 7.60 -0.30 34.02
C ASN A 367 6.61 -1.46 33.90
N ASN A 368 6.48 -2.26 34.96
CA ASN A 368 5.45 -3.29 35.00
C ASN A 368 4.08 -2.61 34.90
N ILE A 369 3.24 -3.08 33.96
CA ILE A 369 1.93 -2.52 33.74
C ILE A 369 0.89 -3.62 33.51
N SER A 370 -0.33 -3.32 33.91
CA SER A 370 -1.52 -3.99 33.39
C SER A 370 -2.34 -2.98 32.60
N LEU A 371 -2.94 -3.44 31.52
CA LEU A 371 -3.83 -2.61 30.71
C LEU A 371 -5.10 -3.37 30.34
N GLN A 372 -6.19 -2.64 30.20
CA GLN A 372 -7.42 -3.14 29.64
C GLN A 372 -7.50 -2.76 28.16
N PHE A 373 -7.69 -3.76 27.31
CA PHE A 373 -7.97 -3.62 25.89
C PHE A 373 -9.45 -3.86 25.64
N SER A 374 -10.15 -2.91 25.03
CA SER A 374 -11.60 -2.99 24.83
C SER A 374 -11.95 -2.83 23.37
N THR A 375 -12.65 -3.82 22.80
CA THR A 375 -13.15 -3.80 21.43
C THR A 375 -14.39 -4.67 21.29
N SER A 376 -15.30 -4.28 20.39
CA SER A 376 -16.41 -5.13 19.92
C SER A 376 -16.04 -5.99 18.70
N ASN A 377 -14.79 -5.87 18.19
CA ASN A 377 -14.31 -6.51 16.97
C ASN A 377 -13.27 -7.61 17.29
N THR A 378 -13.54 -8.46 18.27
CA THR A 378 -12.59 -9.46 18.80
C THR A 378 -12.06 -10.44 17.74
N ASP A 379 -12.89 -10.80 16.74
CA ASP A 379 -12.48 -11.69 15.65
C ASP A 379 -11.59 -10.99 14.61
N ASP A 380 -11.81 -9.68 14.41
CA ASP A 380 -11.24 -8.91 13.31
C ASP A 380 -10.01 -8.08 13.73
N ILE A 381 -9.83 -7.78 15.01
CA ILE A 381 -8.64 -7.15 15.57
C ILE A 381 -7.70 -8.22 16.10
N LYS A 382 -6.42 -8.05 15.79
CA LYS A 382 -5.33 -8.85 16.32
C LYS A 382 -4.32 -7.95 17.03
N VAL A 383 -3.70 -8.47 18.08
CA VAL A 383 -2.69 -7.76 18.85
C VAL A 383 -1.42 -8.58 18.92
N SER A 384 -0.28 -7.94 18.64
CA SER A 384 1.02 -8.51 18.94
C SER A 384 1.76 -7.60 19.92
N TYR A 385 2.40 -8.19 20.90
CA TYR A 385 3.32 -7.53 21.80
C TYR A 385 4.73 -7.62 21.24
N LEU A 386 5.37 -6.48 21.06
CA LEU A 386 6.75 -6.36 20.61
C LEU A 386 7.58 -5.80 21.75
N ASN A 387 8.65 -6.48 22.12
CA ASN A 387 9.62 -5.94 23.05
C ASN A 387 11.05 -6.07 22.51
N GLU A 388 11.88 -5.11 22.87
CA GLU A 388 13.31 -5.10 22.63
C GLU A 388 14.04 -5.09 23.98
N ASN A 389 14.97 -6.02 24.15
CA ASN A 389 15.74 -6.06 25.39
C ASN A 389 16.99 -5.17 25.34
N SER A 390 17.69 -5.03 26.48
CA SER A 390 18.91 -4.22 26.60
C SER A 390 20.06 -4.69 25.69
N SER A 391 19.97 -5.88 25.07
CA SER A 391 20.92 -6.42 24.11
C SER A 391 20.48 -6.23 22.66
N ASN A 392 19.41 -5.46 22.41
CA ASN A 392 18.78 -5.20 21.11
C ASN A 392 18.24 -6.48 20.43
N ASN A 393 17.84 -7.48 21.20
CA ASN A 393 17.07 -8.59 20.64
C ASN A 393 15.58 -8.22 20.66
N VAL A 394 14.92 -8.43 19.54
CA VAL A 394 13.48 -8.20 19.37
C VAL A 394 12.73 -9.51 19.59
N TYR A 395 11.65 -9.44 20.35
CA TYR A 395 10.70 -10.53 20.59
C TYR A 395 9.31 -10.05 20.21
N ILE A 396 8.57 -10.88 19.50
CA ILE A 396 7.19 -10.61 19.08
C ILE A 396 6.32 -11.78 19.52
N GLU A 397 5.27 -11.48 20.25
CA GLU A 397 4.32 -12.45 20.79
C GLU A 397 2.90 -12.03 20.41
N ASP A 398 2.09 -12.97 19.96
CA ASP A 398 0.68 -12.72 19.68
C ASP A 398 -0.13 -12.81 20.98
N LEU A 399 -1.01 -11.84 21.17
CA LEU A 399 -1.91 -11.77 22.31
C LEU A 399 -3.31 -12.17 21.87
N GLU A 400 -3.93 -13.12 22.55
CA GLU A 400 -5.30 -13.54 22.25
C GLU A 400 -6.30 -12.55 22.85
N ILE A 401 -7.34 -12.23 22.08
CA ILE A 401 -8.48 -11.41 22.53
C ILE A 401 -9.70 -12.31 22.58
N ASP A 402 -9.99 -12.85 23.73
CA ASP A 402 -11.11 -13.77 23.95
C ASP A 402 -12.41 -13.02 24.32
N ASN A 403 -12.28 -11.80 24.84
CA ASN A 403 -13.37 -11.02 25.36
C ASN A 403 -13.34 -9.57 24.85
N GLU A 404 -14.51 -8.89 24.89
CA GLU A 404 -14.63 -7.46 24.55
C GLU A 404 -13.78 -6.54 25.43
N ASN A 405 -13.40 -6.99 26.62
CA ASN A 405 -12.55 -6.29 27.58
C ASN A 405 -11.48 -7.27 28.08
N GLU A 406 -10.35 -7.33 27.37
CA GLU A 406 -9.24 -8.21 27.69
C GLU A 406 -8.21 -7.46 28.56
N ILE A 407 -7.58 -8.14 29.50
CA ILE A 407 -6.52 -7.56 30.34
C ILE A 407 -5.20 -8.22 29.99
N PHE A 408 -4.21 -7.39 29.69
CA PHE A 408 -2.84 -7.81 29.43
C PHE A 408 -1.91 -7.24 30.51
N SER A 409 -1.00 -8.06 30.99
CA SER A 409 0.04 -7.64 31.94
C SER A 409 1.43 -7.83 31.33
N PHE A 410 2.30 -6.86 31.52
CA PHE A 410 3.64 -6.87 30.95
C PHE A 410 4.68 -6.56 31.98
N ASP A 411 5.73 -7.39 32.02
CA ASP A 411 6.91 -7.19 32.84
C ASP A 411 7.96 -6.38 32.08
N ALA A 412 8.52 -5.35 32.72
CA ALA A 412 9.55 -4.50 32.13
C ALA A 412 10.98 -4.93 32.51
N ILE A 413 11.18 -6.17 32.94
CA ILE A 413 12.51 -6.69 33.33
C ILE A 413 13.35 -6.85 32.03
N ASP A 414 14.51 -6.17 32.00
CA ASP A 414 15.44 -6.16 30.87
C ASP A 414 14.82 -5.67 29.53
N VAL A 415 13.76 -4.86 29.59
CA VAL A 415 13.11 -4.26 28.42
C VAL A 415 13.66 -2.85 28.19
N SER A 416 14.16 -2.57 26.98
CA SER A 416 14.62 -1.24 26.54
C SER A 416 13.54 -0.46 25.80
N SER A 417 12.63 -1.18 25.14
CA SER A 417 11.46 -0.62 24.44
C SER A 417 10.40 -1.70 24.30
N HIS A 418 9.13 -1.33 24.44
CA HIS A 418 8.04 -2.24 24.13
C HIS A 418 6.81 -1.51 23.58
N SER A 419 6.08 -2.21 22.70
CA SER A 419 4.93 -1.67 22.00
C SER A 419 3.86 -2.74 21.75
N LEU A 420 2.61 -2.31 21.67
CA LEU A 420 1.56 -3.11 21.06
C LEU A 420 1.42 -2.74 19.58
N LEU A 421 1.27 -3.76 18.77
CA LEU A 421 0.87 -3.68 17.37
C LEU A 421 -0.58 -4.18 17.30
N VAL A 422 -1.51 -3.24 17.10
CA VAL A 422 -2.95 -3.55 16.95
C VAL A 422 -3.28 -3.45 15.47
N TYR A 423 -3.59 -4.56 14.83
CA TYR A 423 -3.78 -4.64 13.39
C TYR A 423 -5.05 -5.42 13.00
N SER A 424 -5.51 -5.20 11.79
CA SER A 424 -6.68 -5.89 11.26
C SER A 424 -6.36 -7.30 10.80
N SER A 425 -7.30 -8.23 11.03
CA SER A 425 -7.38 -9.46 10.26
C SER A 425 -8.06 -9.21 8.91
N PHE A 426 -8.01 -10.19 8.00
CA PHE A 426 -8.74 -10.13 6.74
C PHE A 426 -10.26 -10.15 7.01
N ASN A 427 -10.91 -9.00 6.76
CA ASN A 427 -12.35 -8.85 6.88
C ASN A 427 -12.92 -8.37 5.54
N ALA A 428 -13.72 -9.19 4.90
CA ALA A 428 -14.34 -8.87 3.61
C ALA A 428 -15.39 -7.72 3.69
N ALA A 429 -15.79 -7.27 4.88
CA ALA A 429 -16.81 -6.23 5.06
C ALA A 429 -16.29 -4.79 4.81
N GLY A 430 -14.97 -4.57 4.86
CA GLY A 430 -14.36 -3.26 4.58
C GLY A 430 -14.73 -2.16 5.58
N GLU A 431 -14.99 -2.51 6.84
CA GLU A 431 -15.36 -1.57 7.91
C GLU A 431 -14.12 -1.14 8.70
N ASN A 432 -14.19 0.06 9.32
CA ASN A 432 -13.18 0.46 10.30
C ASN A 432 -13.40 -0.30 11.60
N LEU A 433 -12.32 -0.73 12.21
CA LEU A 433 -12.28 -1.46 13.47
C LEU A 433 -11.86 -0.50 14.58
N ASN A 434 -12.63 -0.49 15.68
CA ASN A 434 -12.40 0.45 16.78
C ASN A 434 -11.99 -0.28 18.06
N PHE A 435 -11.12 0.34 18.83
CA PHE A 435 -10.71 -0.16 20.14
C PHE A 435 -10.32 0.97 21.09
N ASN A 436 -10.28 0.64 22.37
CA ASN A 436 -9.77 1.50 23.44
C ASN A 436 -8.73 0.75 24.26
N ILE A 437 -7.77 1.48 24.81
CA ILE A 437 -6.79 0.93 25.75
C ILE A 437 -6.69 1.86 26.95
N SER A 438 -6.69 1.31 28.16
CA SER A 438 -6.45 2.07 29.39
C SER A 438 -5.46 1.34 30.30
N LEU A 439 -4.50 2.09 30.86
CA LEU A 439 -3.65 1.57 31.92
C LEU A 439 -4.49 1.33 33.17
N LEU A 440 -4.23 0.22 33.85
CA LEU A 440 -4.80 -0.05 35.15
C LEU A 440 -3.85 0.47 36.20
N ASP A 441 -4.40 1.03 37.29
CA ASP A 441 -3.62 1.55 38.44
C ASP A 441 -2.97 0.44 39.25
N TYR A 442 -3.09 -0.82 38.81
CA TYR A 442 -2.59 -2.00 39.48
C TYR A 442 -2.04 -3.03 38.48
N ILE A 443 -1.21 -3.93 38.97
CA ILE A 443 -0.75 -5.12 38.25
C ILE A 443 -1.62 -6.31 38.65
N LEU A 444 -2.19 -7.02 37.68
CA LEU A 444 -2.99 -8.21 37.93
C LEU A 444 -2.12 -9.26 38.61
N GLY A 445 -2.60 -9.81 39.76
CA GLY A 445 -1.84 -10.75 40.57
C GLY A 445 -0.90 -10.15 41.65
N ASP A 446 -0.67 -8.82 41.63
CA ASP A 446 0.12 -8.11 42.65
C ASP A 446 -0.73 -7.88 43.90
N ALA A 447 -0.94 -8.94 44.67
CA ALA A 447 -1.83 -8.95 45.81
C ALA A 447 -1.31 -8.13 47.01
N ASN A 448 -0.04 -7.78 47.00
CA ASN A 448 0.59 -6.97 48.08
C ASN A 448 0.85 -5.52 47.65
N PHE A 449 0.57 -5.15 46.39
CA PHE A 449 0.75 -3.81 45.80
C PHE A 449 2.19 -3.29 45.81
N ASP A 450 3.18 -4.20 45.72
CA ASP A 450 4.59 -3.81 45.68
C ASP A 450 5.15 -3.64 44.27
N GLN A 451 4.30 -3.79 43.26
CA GLN A 451 4.59 -3.70 41.79
C GLN A 451 5.54 -4.81 41.28
N VAL A 452 5.64 -5.94 42.00
CA VAL A 452 6.49 -7.06 41.61
C VAL A 452 5.76 -8.38 41.84
N LEU A 453 5.38 -9.03 40.73
CA LEU A 453 4.78 -10.37 40.79
C LEU A 453 5.81 -11.39 41.35
N ASN A 454 5.52 -11.95 42.51
CA ASN A 454 6.41 -12.91 43.14
C ASN A 454 5.67 -13.89 44.07
N VAL A 455 6.40 -14.76 44.73
CA VAL A 455 5.82 -15.78 45.62
C VAL A 455 5.04 -15.19 46.82
N LEU A 456 5.25 -13.93 47.18
CA LEU A 456 4.51 -13.31 48.28
C LEU A 456 3.05 -13.08 47.91
N ASP A 457 2.80 -12.71 46.62
CA ASP A 457 1.45 -12.56 46.06
C ASP A 457 0.73 -13.90 46.04
N VAL A 458 1.44 -14.95 45.57
CA VAL A 458 0.90 -16.32 45.57
C VAL A 458 0.42 -16.71 47.00
N VAL A 459 1.16 -16.36 48.03
CA VAL A 459 0.77 -16.66 49.42
C VAL A 459 -0.50 -15.91 49.81
N ILE A 460 -0.67 -14.66 49.41
CA ILE A 460 -1.88 -13.87 49.66
C ILE A 460 -3.07 -14.47 48.96
N ILE A 461 -2.96 -14.75 47.63
CA ILE A 461 -4.05 -15.34 46.82
C ILE A 461 -4.44 -16.72 47.38
N VAL A 462 -3.47 -17.54 47.85
CA VAL A 462 -3.76 -18.81 48.54
C VAL A 462 -4.57 -18.58 49.81
N ASN A 463 -4.26 -17.54 50.60
CA ASN A 463 -5.02 -17.23 51.81
C ASN A 463 -6.46 -16.83 51.50
N PHE A 464 -6.69 -16.06 50.44
CA PHE A 464 -8.03 -15.72 49.94
C PHE A 464 -8.78 -16.97 49.43
N ALA A 465 -8.13 -17.80 48.60
CA ALA A 465 -8.71 -19.03 48.06
C ALA A 465 -9.10 -20.04 49.17
N LEU A 466 -8.35 -20.05 50.27
CA LEU A 466 -8.64 -20.90 51.42
C LEU A 466 -9.58 -20.24 52.44
N HIS A 467 -10.07 -19.01 52.19
CA HIS A 467 -10.89 -18.22 53.08
C HIS A 467 -10.25 -18.00 54.47
N ILE A 468 -8.92 -17.96 54.52
CA ILE A 468 -8.16 -17.61 55.72
C ILE A 468 -8.26 -16.09 55.96
N ASP A 469 -8.25 -15.34 54.86
CA ASP A 469 -8.47 -13.89 54.82
C ASP A 469 -9.56 -13.55 53.84
N SER A 470 -10.05 -12.30 53.86
CA SER A 470 -11.11 -11.83 52.93
C SER A 470 -10.55 -10.68 52.14
N PRO A 471 -10.55 -10.75 50.80
CA PRO A 471 -10.08 -9.67 49.95
C PRO A 471 -11.00 -8.44 50.05
N THR A 472 -10.46 -7.25 49.91
CA THR A 472 -11.17 -6.04 49.58
C THR A 472 -11.71 -6.13 48.12
N ASP A 473 -12.56 -5.21 47.72
CA ASP A 473 -13.09 -5.21 46.34
C ASP A 473 -11.94 -5.11 45.31
N LEU A 474 -10.91 -4.28 45.56
CA LEU A 474 -9.72 -4.15 44.69
C LEU A 474 -8.83 -5.39 44.72
N GLU A 475 -8.56 -5.96 45.92
CA GLU A 475 -7.79 -7.21 46.01
C GLU A 475 -8.53 -8.37 45.32
N PHE A 476 -9.86 -8.38 45.37
CA PHE A 476 -10.64 -9.37 44.65
C PHE A 476 -10.43 -9.21 43.14
N GLU A 477 -10.56 -7.99 42.60
CA GLU A 477 -10.37 -7.67 41.19
C GLU A 477 -8.96 -8.03 40.68
N ILE A 478 -7.93 -7.81 41.51
CA ILE A 478 -6.53 -8.12 41.17
C ILE A 478 -6.23 -9.61 41.24
N CYS A 479 -6.87 -10.34 42.19
CA CYS A 479 -6.55 -11.73 42.47
C CYS A 479 -7.43 -12.76 41.74
N ASP A 480 -8.52 -12.35 41.10
CA ASP A 480 -9.32 -13.18 40.18
C ASP A 480 -8.68 -13.12 38.76
N LEU A 481 -7.56 -13.85 38.58
CA LEU A 481 -6.74 -13.75 37.36
C LEU A 481 -7.42 -14.36 36.14
N ASN A 482 -8.38 -15.27 36.35
CA ASN A 482 -9.11 -15.92 35.25
C ASN A 482 -10.50 -15.31 35.00
N PHE A 483 -10.89 -14.28 35.77
CA PHE A 483 -12.16 -13.55 35.69
C PHE A 483 -13.40 -14.44 35.80
N ASP A 484 -13.31 -15.59 36.52
CA ASP A 484 -14.44 -16.49 36.73
C ASP A 484 -15.39 -16.05 37.87
N GLY A 485 -15.04 -14.98 38.60
CA GLY A 485 -15.80 -14.41 39.69
C GLY A 485 -15.51 -15.13 41.03
N PHE A 486 -14.44 -15.88 41.14
CA PHE A 486 -13.99 -16.59 42.35
C PHE A 486 -12.48 -16.59 42.46
N ILE A 487 -11.92 -16.15 43.58
CA ILE A 487 -10.50 -16.42 43.86
C ILE A 487 -10.34 -17.85 44.32
N ASN A 488 -9.66 -18.67 43.57
CA ASN A 488 -9.50 -20.09 43.85
C ASN A 488 -8.13 -20.63 43.34
N VAL A 489 -7.97 -21.95 43.31
CA VAL A 489 -6.69 -22.58 42.94
C VAL A 489 -6.29 -22.31 41.49
N LEU A 490 -7.23 -21.98 40.63
CA LEU A 490 -6.94 -21.68 39.20
C LEU A 490 -6.15 -20.38 39.10
N ASP A 491 -6.52 -19.35 39.86
CA ASP A 491 -5.82 -18.07 39.90
C ASP A 491 -4.40 -18.24 40.45
N VAL A 492 -4.24 -19.07 41.51
CA VAL A 492 -2.92 -19.42 42.02
C VAL A 492 -2.04 -20.07 40.96
N VAL A 493 -2.60 -20.98 40.18
CA VAL A 493 -1.87 -21.65 39.07
C VAL A 493 -1.53 -20.67 37.97
N GLN A 494 -2.45 -19.77 37.63
CA GLN A 494 -2.22 -18.75 36.63
C GLN A 494 -1.09 -17.80 37.04
N LEU A 495 -1.15 -17.25 38.24
CA LEU A 495 -0.06 -16.42 38.77
C LEU A 495 1.28 -17.14 38.83
N LEU A 496 1.30 -18.43 39.22
CA LEU A 496 2.53 -19.21 39.23
C LEU A 496 3.12 -19.38 37.81
N ASN A 497 2.27 -19.54 36.79
CA ASN A 497 2.73 -19.62 35.40
C ASN A 497 3.34 -18.27 34.94
N GLU A 498 2.75 -17.15 35.33
CA GLU A 498 3.28 -15.83 34.98
C GLU A 498 4.64 -15.55 35.69
N ILE A 499 4.78 -15.97 36.95
CA ILE A 499 6.04 -15.80 37.68
C ILE A 499 7.16 -16.72 37.17
N LEU A 500 6.82 -17.89 36.65
CA LEU A 500 7.80 -18.91 36.25
C LEU A 500 8.15 -18.88 34.76
N GLY A 501 7.38 -18.15 33.91
CA GLY A 501 7.59 -17.98 32.48
C GLY A 501 7.15 -19.17 31.65
#